data_fb321adf0344f61c31e559f5f3c657ba
#
_entry.id   fb321adf0344f61c31e559f5f3c657ba
#
_cell.length_a   1.000
_cell.length_b   1.000
_cell.length_c   1.000
_cell.angle_alpha   90.00
_cell.angle_beta   90.00
_cell.angle_gamma   90.00
#
_symmetry.space_group_name_H-M   'P 1'
#
loop_
_entity.id
_entity.type
_entity.pdbx_description
1 polymer ?
#
loop_
_entity_poly.entity_id
_entity_poly.type
_entity_poly.pdbx_seq_one_letter_code
_entity_poly.pdbx_strand_id
1 'polypeptide(L)'
;MRVILCLGETLEERQAGRTLDVVGAQLDGSLPASFPPGIKAKDALIVAYEPIWAIGTGLTPTNAEIAEVHGFLRARLIARFGEAGQDMRLLYGGSVKPSNAAEIFALTHVDGALVGGASLKAADFSRIVLALDAAPSRA
;
A
#
# COMPACT_ATOMS: atom_id res chain seq x y z
N MET A 1 -4.49 15.02 -12.88
CA MET A 1 -3.32 14.18 -12.52
C MET A 1 -3.70 13.34 -11.32
N ARG A 2 -3.28 12.08 -11.26
CA ARG A 2 -3.44 11.20 -10.09
C ARG A 2 -2.07 11.03 -9.43
N VAL A 3 -2.01 11.11 -8.11
CA VAL A 3 -0.77 11.00 -7.34
C VAL A 3 -0.71 9.64 -6.64
N ILE A 4 0.46 9.02 -6.61
CA ILE A 4 0.76 7.88 -5.75
C ILE A 4 1.76 8.38 -4.70
N LEU A 5 1.33 8.41 -3.44
CA LEU A 5 2.16 8.78 -2.30
C LEU A 5 2.78 7.51 -1.73
N CYS A 6 4.11 7.38 -1.84
CA CYS A 6 4.86 6.26 -1.31
C CYS A 6 5.37 6.57 0.09
N LEU A 7 5.16 5.65 1.02
CA LEU A 7 5.55 5.75 2.43
C LEU A 7 6.27 4.47 2.82
N GLY A 8 7.30 4.58 3.63
CA GLY A 8 8.00 3.39 4.14
C GLY A 8 9.10 3.75 5.11
N GLU A 9 9.37 2.82 6.00
CA GLU A 9 10.41 2.91 7.01
C GLU A 9 11.69 2.22 6.53
N THR A 10 12.81 2.59 7.14
CA THR A 10 14.09 1.91 7.01
C THR A 10 14.13 0.63 7.87
N LEU A 11 15.13 -0.24 7.62
CA LEU A 11 15.33 -1.45 8.43
C LEU A 11 15.61 -1.11 9.90
N GLU A 12 16.40 -0.06 10.15
CA GLU A 12 16.71 0.41 11.50
C GLU A 12 15.44 0.85 12.25
N GLU A 13 14.57 1.61 11.60
CA GLU A 13 13.30 2.05 12.18
C GLU A 13 12.38 0.87 12.46
N ARG A 14 12.35 -0.12 11.55
CA ARG A 14 11.60 -1.36 11.74
C ARG A 14 12.08 -2.13 12.94
N GLN A 15 13.40 -2.36 13.05
CA GLN A 15 14.00 -3.08 14.16
C GLN A 15 13.83 -2.36 15.50
N ALA A 16 13.74 -1.03 15.48
CA ALA A 16 13.46 -0.21 16.65
C ALA A 16 11.96 -0.17 17.02
N GLY A 17 11.07 -0.88 16.30
CA GLY A 17 9.62 -0.91 16.54
C GLY A 17 8.93 0.41 16.21
N ARG A 18 9.51 1.26 15.37
CA ARG A 18 9.00 2.60 15.03
C ARG A 18 8.26 2.68 13.70
N THR A 19 7.94 1.55 13.07
CA THR A 19 7.30 1.50 11.74
C THR A 19 6.05 2.38 11.67
N LEU A 20 5.10 2.20 12.58
CA LEU A 20 3.83 2.94 12.56
C LEU A 20 4.01 4.43 12.82
N ASP A 21 4.93 4.81 13.70
CA ASP A 21 5.26 6.20 13.96
C ASP A 21 5.84 6.88 12.71
N VAL A 22 6.76 6.20 12.02
CA VAL A 22 7.41 6.72 10.81
C VAL A 22 6.41 6.88 9.67
N VAL A 23 5.69 5.81 9.32
CA VAL A 23 4.72 5.88 8.20
C VAL A 23 3.55 6.82 8.52
N GLY A 24 3.16 6.92 9.80
CA GLY A 24 2.14 7.87 10.25
C GLY A 24 2.60 9.32 10.07
N ALA A 25 3.82 9.64 10.51
CA ALA A 25 4.39 10.98 10.34
C ALA A 25 4.57 11.35 8.85
N GLN A 26 5.04 10.42 8.03
CA GLN A 26 5.17 10.61 6.58
C GLN A 26 3.80 10.88 5.93
N LEU A 27 2.77 10.10 6.30
CA LEU A 27 1.41 10.27 5.79
C LEU A 27 0.85 11.64 6.17
N ASP A 28 0.88 11.99 7.45
CA ASP A 28 0.32 13.26 7.95
C ASP A 28 1.01 14.49 7.37
N GLY A 29 2.32 14.44 7.21
CA GLY A 29 3.10 15.52 6.61
C GLY A 29 2.92 15.68 5.10
N SER A 30 2.43 14.64 4.42
CA SER A 30 2.29 14.61 2.95
C SER A 30 0.85 14.82 2.48
N LEU A 31 -0.14 14.59 3.34
CA LEU A 31 -1.55 14.73 2.97
C LEU A 31 -2.00 16.20 2.97
N PRO A 32 -2.81 16.62 1.98
CA PRO A 32 -3.45 17.92 2.02
C PRO A 32 -4.48 17.99 3.17
N ALA A 33 -4.80 19.18 3.62
CA ALA A 33 -5.86 19.37 4.62
C ALA A 33 -7.24 18.93 4.07
N SER A 34 -7.48 19.21 2.78
CA SER A 34 -8.70 18.82 2.05
C SER A 34 -8.39 18.76 0.56
N PHE A 35 -9.28 18.13 -0.20
CA PHE A 35 -9.23 18.15 -1.66
C PHE A 35 -10.05 19.33 -2.19
N PRO A 36 -9.65 19.92 -3.35
CA PRO A 36 -10.41 20.98 -3.99
C PRO A 36 -11.85 20.55 -4.30
N PRO A 37 -12.83 21.47 -4.30
CA PRO A 37 -14.21 21.17 -4.67
C PRO A 37 -14.30 20.45 -6.01
N GLY A 38 -15.10 19.38 -6.09
CA GLY A 38 -15.27 18.57 -7.29
C GLY A 38 -14.21 17.49 -7.51
N ILE A 39 -13.14 17.46 -6.70
CA ILE A 39 -12.13 16.40 -6.75
C ILE A 39 -12.42 15.36 -5.66
N LYS A 40 -12.68 14.12 -6.07
CA LYS A 40 -12.84 13.01 -5.12
C LYS A 40 -11.45 12.50 -4.71
N ALA A 41 -11.23 12.32 -3.41
CA ALA A 41 -9.96 11.84 -2.85
C ALA A 41 -9.46 10.56 -3.54
N LYS A 42 -10.33 9.59 -3.72
CA LYS A 42 -10.03 8.30 -4.38
C LYS A 42 -9.57 8.41 -5.84
N ASP A 43 -9.94 9.50 -6.53
CA ASP A 43 -9.54 9.75 -7.92
C ASP A 43 -8.25 10.55 -8.03
N ALA A 44 -7.89 11.26 -6.96
CA ALA A 44 -6.73 12.14 -6.91
C ALA A 44 -5.49 11.49 -6.30
N LEU A 45 -5.68 10.68 -5.24
CA LEU A 45 -4.59 10.15 -4.42
C LEU A 45 -4.72 8.66 -4.17
N ILE A 46 -3.62 7.97 -4.33
CA ILE A 46 -3.38 6.58 -3.96
C ILE A 46 -2.24 6.60 -2.95
N VAL A 47 -2.30 5.78 -1.91
CA VAL A 47 -1.20 5.62 -0.95
C VAL A 47 -0.56 4.26 -1.16
N ALA A 48 0.76 4.20 -1.16
CA ALA A 48 1.53 2.97 -1.30
C ALA A 48 2.46 2.79 -0.10
N TYR A 49 2.39 1.64 0.56
CA TYR A 49 3.35 1.25 1.57
C TYR A 49 4.53 0.53 0.91
N GLU A 50 5.68 1.17 0.91
CA GLU A 50 6.94 0.67 0.36
C GLU A 50 7.99 0.55 1.48
N PRO A 51 8.06 -0.57 2.22
CA PRO A 51 9.13 -0.76 3.19
C PRO A 51 10.49 -0.68 2.47
N ILE A 52 11.27 0.37 2.77
CA ILE A 52 12.52 0.70 2.03
C ILE A 52 13.49 -0.49 2.07
N TRP A 53 13.55 -1.18 3.19
CA TRP A 53 14.41 -2.34 3.41
C TRP A 53 14.03 -3.59 2.61
N ALA A 54 12.81 -3.63 2.05
CA ALA A 54 12.31 -4.74 1.23
C ALA A 54 12.46 -4.49 -0.28
N ILE A 55 12.87 -3.28 -0.69
CA ILE A 55 13.00 -2.94 -2.11
C ILE A 55 14.31 -3.50 -2.66
N GLY A 56 14.22 -4.48 -3.56
CA GLY A 56 15.39 -5.03 -4.26
C GLY A 56 16.35 -5.87 -3.41
N THR A 57 16.05 -6.10 -2.12
CA THR A 57 16.93 -6.83 -1.20
C THR A 57 16.62 -8.33 -1.11
N GLY A 58 15.45 -8.75 -1.60
CA GLY A 58 14.93 -10.10 -1.41
C GLY A 58 14.29 -10.33 -0.03
N LEU A 59 14.38 -9.37 0.88
CA LEU A 59 13.67 -9.38 2.15
C LEU A 59 12.20 -8.97 1.92
N THR A 60 11.29 -9.56 2.66
CA THR A 60 9.86 -9.21 2.61
C THR A 60 9.31 -9.16 4.03
N PRO A 61 8.45 -8.19 4.35
CA PRO A 61 7.67 -8.25 5.58
C PRO A 61 6.78 -9.49 5.56
N THR A 62 6.43 -9.98 6.74
CA THR A 62 5.42 -11.02 6.88
C THR A 62 4.04 -10.48 6.50
N ASN A 63 3.11 -11.37 6.15
CA ASN A 63 1.72 -10.99 5.86
C ASN A 63 1.07 -10.25 7.04
N ALA A 64 1.38 -10.63 8.28
CA ALA A 64 0.90 -9.94 9.48
C ALA A 64 1.41 -8.50 9.56
N GLU A 65 2.68 -8.27 9.26
CA GLU A 65 3.29 -6.94 9.24
C GLU A 65 2.71 -6.05 8.15
N ILE A 66 2.46 -6.60 6.95
CA ILE A 66 1.78 -5.87 5.87
C ILE A 66 0.36 -5.47 6.31
N ALA A 67 -0.39 -6.42 6.87
CA ALA A 67 -1.77 -6.17 7.32
C ALA A 67 -1.83 -5.12 8.44
N GLU A 68 -0.89 -5.14 9.38
CA GLU A 68 -0.78 -4.15 10.46
C GLU A 68 -0.60 -2.73 9.90
N VAL A 69 0.36 -2.54 9.01
CA VAL A 69 0.64 -1.21 8.43
C VAL A 69 -0.52 -0.74 7.55
N HIS A 70 -1.09 -1.62 6.71
CA HIS A 70 -2.23 -1.26 5.87
C HIS A 70 -3.47 -0.91 6.70
N GLY A 71 -3.75 -1.67 7.78
CA GLY A 71 -4.82 -1.35 8.72
C GLY A 71 -4.64 -0.01 9.40
N PHE A 72 -3.41 0.29 9.85
CA PHE A 72 -3.05 1.58 10.44
C PHE A 72 -3.25 2.74 9.45
N LEU A 73 -2.72 2.62 8.22
CA LEU A 73 -2.88 3.64 7.19
C LEU A 73 -4.35 3.87 6.83
N ARG A 74 -5.15 2.80 6.71
CA ARG A 74 -6.60 2.90 6.48
C ARG A 74 -7.30 3.69 7.58
N ALA A 75 -7.02 3.37 8.85
CA ALA A 75 -7.60 4.09 9.99
C ALA A 75 -7.24 5.59 9.96
N ARG A 76 -6.00 5.94 9.61
CA ARG A 76 -5.55 7.34 9.49
C ARG A 76 -6.26 8.08 8.36
N LEU A 77 -6.44 7.44 7.19
CA LEU A 77 -7.15 8.03 6.05
C LEU A 77 -8.63 8.27 6.39
N ILE A 78 -9.28 7.33 7.07
CA ILE A 78 -10.67 7.49 7.54
C ILE A 78 -10.77 8.62 8.57
N ALA A 79 -9.86 8.69 9.54
CA ALA A 79 -9.85 9.75 10.53
C ALA A 79 -9.70 11.14 9.88
N ARG A 80 -8.96 11.25 8.78
CA ARG A 80 -8.72 12.53 8.11
C ARG A 80 -9.81 12.91 7.10
N PHE A 81 -10.35 11.96 6.34
CA PHE A 81 -11.24 12.21 5.20
C PHE A 81 -12.64 11.58 5.35
N GLY A 82 -12.93 10.95 6.49
CA GLY A 82 -14.19 10.25 6.71
C GLY A 82 -14.41 9.11 5.70
N GLU A 83 -15.63 8.97 5.18
CA GLU A 83 -15.99 7.94 4.19
C GLU A 83 -15.10 7.96 2.95
N ALA A 84 -14.65 9.14 2.51
CA ALA A 84 -13.73 9.24 1.38
C ALA A 84 -12.40 8.51 1.64
N GLY A 85 -11.94 8.46 2.88
CA GLY A 85 -10.74 7.71 3.29
C GLY A 85 -10.94 6.20 3.19
N GLN A 86 -12.17 5.69 3.32
CA GLN A 86 -12.48 4.28 3.13
C GLN A 86 -12.30 3.84 1.67
N ASP A 87 -12.62 4.71 0.73
CA ASP A 87 -12.57 4.43 -0.71
C ASP A 87 -11.18 4.69 -1.34
N MET A 88 -10.25 5.30 -0.62
CA MET A 88 -8.89 5.54 -1.13
C MET A 88 -8.13 4.22 -1.25
N ARG A 89 -7.41 4.04 -2.36
CA ARG A 89 -6.63 2.81 -2.58
C ARG A 89 -5.34 2.82 -1.78
N LEU A 90 -5.07 1.67 -1.13
CA LEU A 90 -3.81 1.36 -0.46
C LEU A 90 -3.10 0.25 -1.23
N LEU A 91 -1.91 0.54 -1.74
CA LEU A 91 -1.10 -0.40 -2.49
C LEU A 91 0.05 -0.91 -1.61
N TYR A 92 0.41 -2.17 -1.81
CA TYR A 92 1.66 -2.71 -1.28
C TYR A 92 2.77 -2.55 -2.33
N GLY A 93 3.87 -1.91 -1.95
CA GLY A 93 4.99 -1.58 -2.83
C GLY A 93 6.28 -2.35 -2.55
N GLY A 94 6.25 -3.34 -1.66
CA GLY A 94 7.37 -4.26 -1.47
C GLY A 94 7.48 -5.29 -2.58
N SER A 95 8.21 -6.36 -2.35
CA SER A 95 8.46 -7.40 -3.36
C SER A 95 7.20 -8.24 -3.63
N VAL A 96 6.60 -8.05 -4.80
CA VAL A 96 5.46 -8.85 -5.29
C VAL A 96 5.89 -9.70 -6.46
N LYS A 97 5.55 -11.00 -6.39
CA LYS A 97 5.84 -12.03 -7.40
C LYS A 97 4.60 -12.88 -7.63
N PRO A 98 4.51 -13.64 -8.75
CA PRO A 98 3.40 -14.59 -8.95
C PRO A 98 3.18 -15.56 -7.80
N SER A 99 4.26 -15.92 -7.08
CA SER A 99 4.22 -16.91 -5.98
C SER A 99 3.63 -16.37 -4.67
N ASN A 100 3.63 -15.05 -4.42
CA ASN A 100 3.12 -14.45 -3.18
C ASN A 100 1.94 -13.49 -3.39
N ALA A 101 1.61 -13.18 -4.64
CA ALA A 101 0.59 -12.18 -4.96
C ALA A 101 -0.79 -12.51 -4.38
N ALA A 102 -1.22 -13.78 -4.46
CA ALA A 102 -2.52 -14.20 -3.95
C ALA A 102 -2.65 -14.01 -2.44
N GLU A 103 -1.60 -14.35 -1.68
CA GLU A 103 -1.58 -14.18 -0.23
C GLU A 103 -1.61 -12.70 0.17
N ILE A 104 -0.79 -11.87 -0.53
CA ILE A 104 -0.74 -10.43 -0.27
C ILE A 104 -2.08 -9.77 -0.58
N PHE A 105 -2.71 -10.10 -1.72
CA PHE A 105 -3.99 -9.51 -2.11
C PHE A 105 -5.19 -10.02 -1.29
N ALA A 106 -5.04 -11.14 -0.57
CA ALA A 106 -6.03 -11.61 0.39
C ALA A 106 -6.01 -10.80 1.70
N LEU A 107 -4.97 -10.02 1.96
CA LEU A 107 -4.87 -9.22 3.18
C LEU A 107 -5.86 -8.06 3.17
N THR A 108 -6.47 -7.80 4.31
CA THR A 108 -7.38 -6.67 4.47
C THR A 108 -6.66 -5.35 4.20
N HIS A 109 -7.30 -4.44 3.44
CA HIS A 109 -6.79 -3.12 3.07
C HIS A 109 -5.57 -3.10 2.13
N VAL A 110 -5.20 -4.22 1.50
CA VAL A 110 -4.26 -4.23 0.37
C VAL A 110 -5.05 -4.19 -0.95
N ASP A 111 -5.23 -3.04 -1.57
CA ASP A 111 -6.09 -2.85 -2.75
C ASP A 111 -5.38 -3.11 -4.09
N GLY A 112 -4.12 -3.50 -4.04
CA GLY A 112 -3.27 -3.76 -5.19
C GLY A 112 -1.79 -3.63 -4.84
N ALA A 113 -0.94 -3.55 -5.85
CA ALA A 113 0.50 -3.43 -5.63
C ALA A 113 1.18 -2.50 -6.63
N LEU A 114 2.36 -1.99 -6.22
CA LEU A 114 3.38 -1.51 -7.13
C LEU A 114 4.30 -2.68 -7.46
N VAL A 115 4.47 -2.98 -8.74
CA VAL A 115 5.22 -4.16 -9.19
C VAL A 115 6.46 -3.72 -9.98
N GLY A 116 7.64 -4.09 -9.48
CA GLY A 116 8.92 -3.81 -10.12
C GLY A 116 9.30 -4.88 -11.16
N GLY A 117 10.37 -5.64 -10.90
CA GLY A 117 10.95 -6.60 -11.84
C GLY A 117 9.97 -7.63 -12.42
N ALA A 118 9.00 -8.08 -11.64
CA ALA A 118 7.97 -9.02 -12.11
C ALA A 118 7.01 -8.41 -13.14
N SER A 119 6.99 -7.09 -13.33
CA SER A 119 6.20 -6.43 -14.37
C SER A 119 6.86 -6.43 -15.74
N LEU A 120 8.16 -6.78 -15.83
CA LEU A 120 8.92 -6.72 -17.07
C LEU A 120 8.61 -7.89 -18.03
N LYS A 121 8.00 -8.96 -17.54
CA LYS A 121 7.58 -10.12 -18.33
C LYS A 121 6.07 -10.29 -18.23
N ALA A 122 5.40 -10.29 -19.38
CA ALA A 122 3.95 -10.44 -19.46
C ALA A 122 3.45 -11.72 -18.77
N ALA A 123 4.18 -12.84 -18.89
CA ALA A 123 3.83 -14.10 -18.26
C ALA A 123 3.81 -14.04 -16.71
N ASP A 124 4.72 -13.27 -16.11
CA ASP A 124 4.76 -13.06 -14.66
C ASP A 124 3.72 -12.04 -14.22
N PHE A 125 3.66 -10.91 -14.91
CA PHE A 125 2.75 -9.83 -14.56
C PHE A 125 1.28 -10.23 -14.67
N SER A 126 0.90 -10.96 -15.73
CA SER A 126 -0.49 -11.44 -15.90
C SER A 126 -0.94 -12.36 -14.75
N ARG A 127 -0.04 -13.18 -14.19
CA ARG A 127 -0.37 -13.99 -13.00
C ARG A 127 -0.65 -13.13 -11.76
N ILE A 128 0.09 -12.03 -11.59
CA ILE A 128 -0.15 -11.07 -10.50
C ILE A 128 -1.50 -10.37 -10.69
N VAL A 129 -1.83 -9.96 -11.92
CA VAL A 129 -3.13 -9.36 -12.24
C VAL A 129 -4.28 -10.33 -11.96
N LEU A 130 -4.16 -11.59 -12.42
CA LEU A 130 -5.17 -12.63 -12.16
C LEU A 130 -5.34 -12.93 -10.66
N ALA A 131 -4.25 -12.88 -9.89
CA ALA A 131 -4.31 -13.05 -8.44
C ALA A 131 -5.09 -11.90 -7.78
N LEU A 132 -4.98 -10.67 -8.28
CA LEU A 132 -5.76 -9.53 -7.79
C LEU A 132 -7.24 -9.66 -8.16
N ASP A 133 -7.55 -10.07 -9.40
CA ASP A 133 -8.93 -10.27 -9.86
C ASP A 133 -9.64 -11.38 -9.07
N ALA A 134 -8.89 -12.41 -8.65
CA ALA A 134 -9.42 -13.52 -7.84
C ALA A 134 -9.49 -13.20 -6.33
N ALA A 135 -8.93 -12.07 -5.89
CA ALA A 135 -8.95 -11.68 -4.47
C ALA A 135 -10.39 -11.42 -4.00
N PRO A 136 -10.70 -11.69 -2.71
CA PRO A 136 -12.03 -11.45 -2.16
C PRO A 136 -12.47 -10.01 -2.43
N SER A 137 -13.66 -9.86 -3.02
CA SER A 137 -14.25 -8.53 -3.24
C SER A 137 -14.41 -7.82 -1.89
N ARG A 138 -13.87 -6.63 -1.80
CA ARG A 138 -14.00 -5.80 -0.61
C ARG A 138 -15.29 -5.00 -0.72
N ALA A 139 -16.26 -5.48 0.01
CA ALA A 139 -17.48 -4.72 0.22
C ALA A 139 -17.21 -3.53 1.14
#